data_69741d9f0016bb9ce7b4651a9c9cb0b5
#
_entry.id   69741d9f0016bb9ce7b4651a9c9cb0b5
#
_cell.length_a   1.000
_cell.length_b   1.000
_cell.length_c   1.000
_cell.angle_alpha   90.00
_cell.angle_beta   90.00
_cell.angle_gamma   90.00
#
_symmetry.space_group_name_H-M   'P 1'
#
loop_
_entity.id
_entity.type
_entity.pdbx_description
1 polymer ?
#
loop_
_entity_poly.entity_id
_entity_poly.type
_entity_poly.pdbx_seq_one_letter_code
_entity_poly.pdbx_strand_id
1 'polypeptide(L)'
;MTGQSAQEVSEYMTAVWNNFDDGTKSLEYYADAITKLGAATASSSEEIATGLQKFSAVAQSVGLSYEYATSMLATVTSQTRESAETVGTSFKTILARLESLSLGETLDDETTITKYSQALAKVGVSIKDQTGALKDMDTIIQEIGETWKTISVDQRIALAQTVAGMRQYNNFIALMDNYDTFQMNVQLATDSEGSLQEQADIYAESWEAATKRVQAAAEELYDKLINDEFFIDLLNIIEKLINGFSNLVDTMGGVPGLLTTIGFVLTKVYHK
;
A
#
# COMPACT_ATOMS: atom_id res chain seq x y z
N MET A 1 -0.10 -7.90 -5.53
CA MET A 1 0.69 -8.40 -4.38
C MET A 1 1.73 -9.41 -4.86
N THR A 2 2.47 -8.99 -5.81
CA THR A 2 3.45 -9.82 -6.50
C THR A 2 4.81 -9.58 -5.88
N GLY A 3 5.44 -10.62 -5.40
CA GLY A 3 6.79 -10.59 -4.84
C GLY A 3 6.91 -11.04 -3.38
N GLN A 4 5.80 -11.11 -2.65
CA GLN A 4 5.79 -11.55 -1.25
C GLN A 4 5.39 -13.01 -1.12
N SER A 5 5.90 -13.66 -0.07
CA SER A 5 5.44 -15.00 0.29
C SER A 5 3.98 -14.99 0.74
N ALA A 6 3.27 -16.10 0.57
CA ALA A 6 1.90 -16.25 1.06
C ALA A 6 1.80 -16.02 2.58
N GLN A 7 2.86 -16.30 3.31
CA GLN A 7 2.94 -16.07 4.76
C GLN A 7 2.96 -14.59 5.09
N GLU A 8 3.79 -13.78 4.44
CA GLU A 8 3.84 -12.33 4.65
C GLU A 8 2.50 -11.68 4.31
N VAL A 9 1.88 -12.06 3.17
CA VAL A 9 0.54 -11.59 2.80
C VAL A 9 -0.48 -11.94 3.87
N SER A 10 -0.45 -13.17 4.40
CA SER A 10 -1.36 -13.60 5.47
C SER A 10 -1.16 -12.80 6.76
N GLU A 11 0.08 -12.50 7.13
CA GLU A 11 0.40 -11.76 8.37
C GLU A 11 -0.17 -10.34 8.34
N TYR A 12 0.05 -9.58 7.27
CA TYR A 12 -0.49 -8.22 7.22
C TYR A 12 -1.99 -8.17 6.94
N MET A 13 -2.55 -9.10 6.16
CA MET A 13 -4.01 -9.18 6.02
C MET A 13 -4.69 -9.54 7.34
N THR A 14 -4.07 -10.40 8.15
CA THR A 14 -4.55 -10.69 9.51
C THR A 14 -4.49 -9.45 10.41
N ALA A 15 -3.42 -8.67 10.34
CA ALA A 15 -3.30 -7.44 11.12
C ALA A 15 -4.36 -6.40 10.70
N VAL A 16 -4.62 -6.25 9.40
CA VAL A 16 -5.68 -5.39 8.86
C VAL A 16 -7.05 -5.87 9.33
N TRP A 17 -7.36 -7.15 9.14
CA TRP A 17 -8.62 -7.76 9.56
C TRP A 17 -8.90 -7.53 11.04
N ASN A 18 -7.94 -7.87 11.90
CA ASN A 18 -8.12 -7.75 13.35
C ASN A 18 -8.39 -6.32 13.84
N ASN A 19 -7.98 -5.31 13.09
CA ASN A 19 -8.12 -3.92 13.51
C ASN A 19 -9.25 -3.16 12.80
N PHE A 20 -9.61 -3.52 11.57
CA PHE A 20 -10.59 -2.77 10.79
C PHE A 20 -11.88 -3.55 10.50
N ASP A 21 -11.91 -4.86 10.79
CA ASP A 21 -13.12 -5.64 10.58
C ASP A 21 -14.20 -5.27 11.60
N ASP A 22 -15.34 -4.82 11.08
CA ASP A 22 -16.57 -4.55 11.82
C ASP A 22 -17.69 -5.56 11.51
N GLY A 23 -17.36 -6.62 10.77
CA GLY A 23 -18.30 -7.66 10.33
C GLY A 23 -19.16 -7.26 9.12
N THR A 24 -18.93 -6.09 8.51
CA THR A 24 -19.70 -5.61 7.35
C THR A 24 -18.99 -5.84 6.03
N LYS A 25 -17.66 -5.98 6.03
CA LYS A 25 -16.82 -6.09 4.84
C LYS A 25 -16.11 -7.43 4.80
N SER A 26 -15.83 -7.93 3.59
CA SER A 26 -15.06 -9.16 3.40
C SER A 26 -13.55 -8.91 3.46
N LEU A 27 -12.76 -9.97 3.66
CA LEU A 27 -11.30 -9.88 3.56
C LEU A 27 -10.84 -9.41 2.16
N GLU A 28 -11.59 -9.78 1.12
CA GLU A 28 -11.33 -9.34 -0.25
C GLU A 28 -11.42 -7.82 -0.39
N TYR A 29 -12.39 -7.18 0.26
CA TYR A 29 -12.52 -5.72 0.25
C TYR A 29 -11.24 -5.01 0.71
N TYR A 30 -10.63 -5.49 1.79
CA TYR A 30 -9.37 -4.94 2.30
C TYR A 30 -8.20 -5.17 1.33
N ALA A 31 -8.18 -6.34 0.69
CA ALA A 31 -7.16 -6.66 -0.31
C ALA A 31 -7.34 -5.85 -1.61
N ASP A 32 -8.58 -5.63 -2.03
CA ASP A 32 -8.94 -4.83 -3.20
C ASP A 32 -8.44 -3.39 -3.07
N ALA A 33 -8.68 -2.74 -1.93
CA ALA A 33 -8.25 -1.36 -1.70
C ALA A 33 -6.73 -1.19 -1.75
N ILE A 34 -5.97 -2.09 -1.09
CA ILE A 34 -4.51 -2.09 -1.17
C ILE A 34 -4.04 -2.31 -2.61
N THR A 35 -4.66 -3.25 -3.31
CA THR A 35 -4.31 -3.59 -4.69
C THR A 35 -4.60 -2.42 -5.64
N LYS A 36 -5.77 -1.80 -5.50
CA LYS A 36 -6.17 -0.63 -6.30
C LYS A 36 -5.20 0.54 -6.12
N LEU A 37 -4.91 0.89 -4.86
CA LEU A 37 -3.98 1.97 -4.55
C LEU A 37 -2.56 1.66 -5.03
N GLY A 38 -2.08 0.42 -4.84
CA GLY A 38 -0.77 -0.01 -5.33
C GLY A 38 -0.63 0.04 -6.85
N ALA A 39 -1.72 -0.18 -7.59
CA ALA A 39 -1.74 -0.05 -9.05
C ALA A 39 -1.87 1.39 -9.53
N ALA A 40 -2.55 2.25 -8.76
CA ALA A 40 -2.89 3.61 -9.17
C ALA A 40 -1.89 4.67 -8.67
N THR A 41 -1.06 4.35 -7.68
CA THR A 41 -0.13 5.30 -7.07
C THR A 41 1.33 4.87 -7.27
N ALA A 42 2.25 5.72 -6.86
CA ALA A 42 3.67 5.38 -6.85
C ALA A 42 4.11 4.65 -5.56
N SER A 43 3.16 4.21 -4.73
CA SER A 43 3.36 3.34 -3.59
C SER A 43 2.86 1.93 -3.93
N SER A 44 3.67 0.91 -3.71
CA SER A 44 3.27 -0.47 -4.00
C SER A 44 2.26 -1.00 -2.97
N SER A 45 1.51 -2.04 -3.35
CA SER A 45 0.61 -2.74 -2.41
C SER A 45 1.34 -3.25 -1.17
N GLU A 46 2.59 -3.69 -1.33
CA GLU A 46 3.48 -4.15 -0.26
C GLU A 46 3.83 -3.01 0.70
N GLU A 47 4.23 -1.86 0.17
CA GLU A 47 4.53 -0.67 0.97
C GLU A 47 3.32 -0.25 1.79
N ILE A 48 2.13 -0.19 1.17
CA ILE A 48 0.89 0.17 1.86
C ILE A 48 0.60 -0.83 2.99
N ALA A 49 0.67 -2.14 2.72
CA ALA A 49 0.41 -3.18 3.71
C ALA A 49 1.41 -3.14 4.89
N THR A 50 2.70 -2.97 4.58
CA THR A 50 3.78 -2.87 5.59
C THR A 50 3.60 -1.64 6.49
N GLY A 51 3.24 -0.51 5.90
CA GLY A 51 2.97 0.71 6.67
C GLY A 51 1.75 0.58 7.57
N LEU A 52 0.67 -0.06 7.09
CA LEU A 52 -0.55 -0.29 7.88
C LEU A 52 -0.29 -1.11 9.14
N GLN A 53 0.55 -2.12 9.09
CA GLN A 53 0.91 -2.92 10.27
C GLN A 53 1.46 -2.07 11.43
N LYS A 54 2.06 -0.91 11.13
CA LYS A 54 2.66 -0.05 12.17
C LYS A 54 1.62 0.72 12.97
N PHE A 55 0.45 1.03 12.41
CA PHE A 55 -0.50 1.94 13.07
C PHE A 55 -1.98 1.53 13.01
N SER A 56 -2.32 0.38 12.40
CA SER A 56 -3.72 -0.07 12.29
C SER A 56 -4.45 -0.14 13.63
N ALA A 57 -3.80 -0.60 14.70
CA ALA A 57 -4.41 -0.69 16.01
C ALA A 57 -4.78 0.68 16.59
N VAL A 58 -3.88 1.68 16.50
CA VAL A 58 -4.18 3.04 16.98
C VAL A 58 -5.12 3.78 16.02
N ALA A 59 -5.13 3.44 14.74
CA ALA A 59 -6.07 3.99 13.78
C ALA A 59 -7.52 3.68 14.18
N GLN A 60 -7.80 2.43 14.52
CA GLN A 60 -9.11 2.00 15.00
C GLN A 60 -9.53 2.76 16.26
N SER A 61 -8.63 2.91 17.26
CA SER A 61 -8.97 3.52 18.56
C SER A 61 -9.39 4.99 18.45
N VAL A 62 -8.96 5.70 17.39
CA VAL A 62 -9.31 7.11 17.15
C VAL A 62 -10.33 7.30 16.03
N GLY A 63 -10.98 6.25 15.55
CA GLY A 63 -11.99 6.31 14.51
C GLY A 63 -11.42 6.72 13.14
N LEU A 64 -10.23 6.21 12.79
CA LEU A 64 -9.68 6.33 11.43
C LEU A 64 -10.15 5.11 10.63
N SER A 65 -10.85 5.34 9.53
CA SER A 65 -11.30 4.26 8.64
C SER A 65 -10.15 3.60 7.89
N TYR A 66 -10.40 2.41 7.40
CA TYR A 66 -9.43 1.68 6.59
C TYR A 66 -9.06 2.42 5.29
N GLU A 67 -10.07 3.01 4.65
CA GLU A 67 -9.91 3.78 3.41
C GLU A 67 -9.02 5.01 3.63
N TYR A 68 -9.23 5.71 4.75
CA TYR A 68 -8.37 6.83 5.12
C TYR A 68 -6.95 6.37 5.45
N ALA A 69 -6.81 5.32 6.27
CA ALA A 69 -5.51 4.79 6.67
C ALA A 69 -4.65 4.36 5.47
N THR A 70 -5.23 3.59 4.53
CA THR A 70 -4.53 3.14 3.32
C THR A 70 -4.16 4.31 2.40
N SER A 71 -5.09 5.27 2.25
CA SER A 71 -4.90 6.44 1.38
C SER A 71 -3.89 7.43 1.93
N MET A 72 -3.83 7.62 3.26
CA MET A 72 -2.78 8.41 3.92
C MET A 72 -1.39 7.84 3.62
N LEU A 73 -1.22 6.52 3.78
CA LEU A 73 0.04 5.85 3.45
C LEU A 73 0.40 6.01 1.97
N ALA A 74 -0.51 5.64 1.07
CA ALA A 74 -0.29 5.74 -0.36
C ALA A 74 0.09 7.16 -0.78
N THR A 75 -0.59 8.18 -0.23
CA THR A 75 -0.32 9.58 -0.55
C THR A 75 1.06 10.01 -0.06
N VAL A 76 1.35 9.83 1.23
CA VAL A 76 2.61 10.35 1.80
C VAL A 76 3.81 9.57 1.30
N THR A 77 3.75 8.23 1.21
CA THR A 77 4.82 7.41 0.65
C THR A 77 5.11 7.78 -0.81
N SER A 78 4.07 7.97 -1.62
CA SER A 78 4.23 8.38 -3.02
C SER A 78 4.87 9.76 -3.17
N GLN A 79 4.57 10.70 -2.29
CA GLN A 79 5.05 12.08 -2.37
C GLN A 79 6.44 12.26 -1.77
N THR A 80 6.69 11.67 -0.59
CA THR A 80 7.95 11.86 0.14
C THR A 80 9.04 10.88 -0.27
N ARG A 81 8.65 9.71 -0.79
CA ARG A 81 9.54 8.57 -1.04
C ARG A 81 10.24 8.04 0.21
N GLU A 82 9.73 8.39 1.38
CA GLU A 82 10.12 7.73 2.62
C GLU A 82 9.64 6.27 2.64
N SER A 83 10.34 5.41 3.40
CA SER A 83 9.90 4.02 3.54
C SER A 83 8.52 3.95 4.20
N ALA A 84 7.71 2.99 3.76
CA ALA A 84 6.37 2.77 4.31
C ALA A 84 6.38 2.53 5.84
N GLU A 85 7.43 1.90 6.36
CA GLU A 85 7.61 1.74 7.80
C GLU A 85 7.83 3.06 8.53
N THR A 86 8.61 3.98 7.94
CA THR A 86 8.84 5.33 8.49
C THR A 86 7.54 6.11 8.51
N VAL A 87 6.82 6.14 7.38
CA VAL A 87 5.54 6.83 7.25
C VAL A 87 4.49 6.23 8.19
N GLY A 88 4.38 4.89 8.25
CA GLY A 88 3.47 4.20 9.15
C GLY A 88 3.77 4.48 10.63
N THR A 89 5.05 4.49 11.02
CA THR A 89 5.47 4.86 12.38
C THR A 89 5.16 6.33 12.69
N SER A 90 5.30 7.21 11.71
CA SER A 90 4.90 8.61 11.82
C SER A 90 3.41 8.74 12.12
N PHE A 91 2.56 8.08 11.33
CA PHE A 91 1.11 8.09 11.57
C PHE A 91 0.73 7.45 12.89
N LYS A 92 1.37 6.34 13.28
CA LYS A 92 1.19 5.78 14.64
C LYS A 92 1.39 6.85 15.72
N THR A 93 2.47 7.61 15.64
CA THR A 93 2.78 8.65 16.61
C THR A 93 1.75 9.79 16.58
N ILE A 94 1.34 10.22 15.38
CA ILE A 94 0.34 11.28 15.21
C ILE A 94 -1.00 10.88 15.82
N LEU A 95 -1.47 9.67 15.54
CA LEU A 95 -2.76 9.18 16.02
C LEU A 95 -2.73 8.90 17.52
N ALA A 96 -1.65 8.32 18.04
CA ALA A 96 -1.48 8.07 19.47
C ALA A 96 -1.48 9.36 20.30
N ARG A 97 -1.07 10.49 19.74
CA ARG A 97 -1.18 11.81 20.42
C ARG A 97 -2.64 12.17 20.68
N LEU A 98 -3.52 11.98 19.69
CA LEU A 98 -4.95 12.24 19.86
C LEU A 98 -5.57 11.23 20.84
N GLU A 99 -5.20 9.96 20.76
CA GLU A 99 -5.67 8.92 21.69
C GLU A 99 -5.32 9.30 23.14
N SER A 100 -4.06 9.57 23.46
CA SER A 100 -3.62 9.99 24.80
C SER A 100 -4.32 11.27 25.28
N LEU A 101 -4.46 12.26 24.41
CA LEU A 101 -5.17 13.49 24.72
C LEU A 101 -6.66 13.23 24.99
N SER A 102 -7.30 12.30 24.30
CA SER A 102 -8.70 11.91 24.52
C SER A 102 -8.93 11.25 25.89
N LEU A 103 -7.90 10.57 26.40
CA LEU A 103 -7.87 9.98 27.73
C LEU A 103 -7.57 11.00 28.85
N GLY A 104 -7.34 12.26 28.49
CA GLY A 104 -7.04 13.35 29.43
C GLY A 104 -5.56 13.45 29.83
N GLU A 105 -4.69 12.75 29.13
CA GLU A 105 -3.25 12.80 29.37
C GLU A 105 -2.66 14.14 28.89
N THR A 106 -1.51 14.50 29.46
CA THR A 106 -0.66 15.58 28.97
C THR A 106 0.54 14.95 28.28
N LEU A 107 0.82 15.36 27.05
CA LEU A 107 1.94 14.81 26.26
C LEU A 107 3.29 15.34 26.75
N ASP A 108 4.38 14.66 26.37
CA ASP A 108 5.76 15.03 26.75
C ASP A 108 6.15 16.45 26.34
N ASP A 109 5.54 17.00 25.27
CA ASP A 109 5.72 18.38 24.81
C ASP A 109 4.75 19.37 25.50
N GLU A 110 4.16 18.99 26.61
CA GLU A 110 3.18 19.75 27.38
C GLU A 110 1.88 20.10 26.61
N THR A 111 1.58 19.40 25.51
CA THR A 111 0.31 19.52 24.80
C THR A 111 -0.79 18.87 25.64
N THR A 112 -1.88 19.59 25.84
CA THR A 112 -3.11 19.11 26.46
C THR A 112 -4.23 19.09 25.43
N ILE A 113 -5.33 18.37 25.72
CA ILE A 113 -6.52 18.37 24.85
C ILE A 113 -7.04 19.80 24.62
N THR A 114 -6.91 20.68 25.61
CA THR A 114 -7.31 22.09 25.49
C THR A 114 -6.43 22.84 24.51
N LYS A 115 -5.10 22.73 24.63
CA LYS A 115 -4.16 23.35 23.69
C LYS A 115 -4.37 22.83 22.27
N TYR A 116 -4.56 21.53 22.11
CA TYR A 116 -4.84 20.87 20.84
C TYR A 116 -6.12 21.40 20.20
N SER A 117 -7.21 21.41 20.97
CA SER A 117 -8.51 21.94 20.54
C SER A 117 -8.45 23.43 20.16
N GLN A 118 -7.73 24.26 20.95
CA GLN A 118 -7.55 25.66 20.65
C GLN A 118 -6.73 25.91 19.36
N ALA A 119 -5.74 25.08 19.08
CA ALA A 119 -4.95 25.20 17.85
C ALA A 119 -5.83 24.92 16.61
N LEU A 120 -6.66 23.90 16.66
CA LEU A 120 -7.61 23.56 15.60
C LEU A 120 -8.71 24.63 15.46
N ALA A 121 -9.24 25.14 16.56
CA ALA A 121 -10.26 26.20 16.55
C ALA A 121 -9.77 27.52 15.89
N LYS A 122 -8.46 27.83 15.96
CA LYS A 122 -7.87 28.97 15.27
C LYS A 122 -7.97 28.89 13.73
N VAL A 123 -8.13 27.70 13.21
CA VAL A 123 -8.31 27.45 11.77
C VAL A 123 -9.73 27.00 11.43
N GLY A 124 -10.66 27.14 12.38
CA GLY A 124 -12.08 26.84 12.17
C GLY A 124 -12.46 25.37 12.32
N VAL A 125 -11.55 24.52 12.82
CA VAL A 125 -11.79 23.08 13.02
C VAL A 125 -12.13 22.80 14.48
N SER A 126 -13.14 21.95 14.73
CA SER A 126 -13.52 21.49 16.06
C SER A 126 -13.23 19.98 16.21
N ILE A 127 -12.58 19.59 17.29
CA ILE A 127 -12.38 18.18 17.61
C ILE A 127 -13.64 17.53 18.23
N LYS A 128 -14.64 18.31 18.58
CA LYS A 128 -15.89 17.82 19.15
C LYS A 128 -17.05 18.07 18.22
N ASP A 129 -17.98 17.14 18.19
CA ASP A 129 -19.24 17.26 17.52
C ASP A 129 -20.24 18.15 18.30
N GLN A 130 -21.47 18.27 17.78
CA GLN A 130 -22.53 19.07 18.42
C GLN A 130 -23.01 18.49 19.76
N THR A 131 -22.75 17.21 20.03
CA THR A 131 -23.10 16.55 21.30
C THR A 131 -22.01 16.71 22.37
N GLY A 132 -20.82 17.20 21.96
CA GLY A 132 -19.65 17.33 22.81
C GLY A 132 -18.75 16.09 22.82
N ALA A 133 -19.08 15.06 22.05
CA ALA A 133 -18.25 13.88 21.84
C ALA A 133 -17.07 14.21 20.93
N LEU A 134 -15.96 13.44 21.05
CA LEU A 134 -14.82 13.54 20.15
C LEU A 134 -15.24 13.04 18.78
N LYS A 135 -14.90 13.79 17.73
CA LYS A 135 -15.09 13.38 16.35
C LYS A 135 -14.12 12.28 15.97
N ASP A 136 -14.51 11.42 15.05
CA ASP A 136 -13.62 10.46 14.42
C ASP A 136 -12.48 11.15 13.69
N MET A 137 -11.33 10.50 13.61
CA MET A 137 -10.13 11.07 13.00
C MET A 137 -10.31 11.37 11.51
N ASP A 138 -11.11 10.59 10.79
CA ASP A 138 -11.51 10.89 9.41
C ASP A 138 -12.10 12.29 9.27
N THR A 139 -13.08 12.61 10.12
CA THR A 139 -13.74 13.93 10.13
C THR A 139 -12.75 15.06 10.46
N ILE A 140 -11.86 14.84 11.43
CA ILE A 140 -10.86 15.85 11.81
C ILE A 140 -9.88 16.10 10.66
N ILE A 141 -9.37 15.03 10.01
CA ILE A 141 -8.47 15.12 8.85
C ILE A 141 -9.16 15.84 7.69
N GLN A 142 -10.42 15.50 7.42
CA GLN A 142 -11.21 16.15 6.38
C GLN A 142 -11.35 17.66 6.64
N GLU A 143 -11.80 18.05 7.82
CA GLU A 143 -11.98 19.47 8.16
C GLU A 143 -10.66 20.25 8.10
N ILE A 144 -9.55 19.66 8.54
CA ILE A 144 -8.22 20.29 8.41
C ILE A 144 -7.86 20.45 6.92
N GLY A 145 -8.04 19.41 6.11
CA GLY A 145 -7.72 19.43 4.69
C GLY A 145 -8.50 20.49 3.90
N GLU A 146 -9.78 20.63 4.19
CA GLU A 146 -10.66 21.64 3.56
C GLU A 146 -10.20 23.06 3.86
N THR A 147 -9.68 23.31 5.06
CA THR A 147 -9.19 24.65 5.45
C THR A 147 -7.73 24.89 5.10
N TRP A 148 -6.95 23.83 4.82
CA TRP A 148 -5.49 23.87 4.69
C TRP A 148 -5.00 24.89 3.68
N LYS A 149 -5.66 25.01 2.52
CA LYS A 149 -5.26 25.94 1.46
C LYS A 149 -5.59 27.41 1.79
N THR A 150 -6.48 27.64 2.74
CA THR A 150 -6.96 28.99 3.09
C THR A 150 -6.15 29.65 4.21
N ILE A 151 -5.41 28.85 5.00
CA ILE A 151 -4.61 29.34 6.12
C ILE A 151 -3.17 29.68 5.70
N SER A 152 -2.54 30.60 6.45
CA SER A 152 -1.15 31.01 6.18
C SER A 152 -0.14 29.90 6.44
N VAL A 153 1.07 30.01 5.87
CA VAL A 153 2.17 29.06 6.08
C VAL A 153 2.48 28.90 7.57
N ASP A 154 2.54 29.99 8.32
CA ASP A 154 2.83 29.95 9.77
C ASP A 154 1.73 29.20 10.54
N GLN A 155 0.46 29.37 10.13
CA GLN A 155 -0.66 28.64 10.71
C GLN A 155 -0.58 27.14 10.38
N ARG A 156 -0.20 26.77 9.14
CA ARG A 156 0.01 25.37 8.74
C ARG A 156 1.09 24.71 9.59
N ILE A 157 2.24 25.38 9.74
CA ILE A 157 3.35 24.85 10.55
C ILE A 157 2.93 24.70 12.01
N ALA A 158 2.33 25.73 12.61
CA ALA A 158 1.90 25.68 14.00
C ALA A 158 0.84 24.60 14.25
N LEU A 159 -0.11 24.44 13.33
CA LEU A 159 -1.12 23.39 13.38
C LEU A 159 -0.48 22.00 13.26
N ALA A 160 0.36 21.80 12.26
CA ALA A 160 1.05 20.53 12.03
C ALA A 160 1.91 20.12 13.24
N GLN A 161 2.63 21.06 13.84
CA GLN A 161 3.42 20.81 15.06
C GLN A 161 2.53 20.43 16.25
N THR A 162 1.37 21.04 16.39
CA THR A 162 0.44 20.70 17.46
C THR A 162 -0.17 19.33 17.25
N VAL A 163 -0.63 19.03 16.02
CA VAL A 163 -1.30 17.77 15.69
C VAL A 163 -0.31 16.61 15.68
N ALA A 164 0.82 16.77 15.02
CA ALA A 164 1.76 15.68 14.76
C ALA A 164 2.97 15.68 15.70
N GLY A 165 3.21 16.76 16.44
CA GLY A 165 4.42 16.93 17.23
C GLY A 165 5.64 17.30 16.36
N MET A 166 6.68 17.80 17.00
CA MET A 166 7.88 18.33 16.33
C MET A 166 8.65 17.31 15.48
N ARG A 167 8.46 16.03 15.70
CA ARG A 167 9.19 14.98 14.97
C ARG A 167 8.47 14.51 13.72
N GLN A 168 7.12 14.60 13.71
CA GLN A 168 6.29 14.00 12.66
C GLN A 168 5.54 15.04 11.82
N TYR A 169 5.67 16.33 12.12
CA TYR A 169 4.89 17.37 11.45
C TYR A 169 5.14 17.45 9.94
N ASN A 170 6.33 17.03 9.45
CA ASN A 170 6.63 17.02 8.02
C ASN A 170 5.72 16.03 7.25
N ASN A 171 5.48 14.83 7.79
CA ASN A 171 4.61 13.85 7.15
C ASN A 171 3.15 14.28 7.21
N PHE A 172 2.75 14.99 8.26
CA PHE A 172 1.43 15.60 8.33
C PHE A 172 1.28 16.74 7.29
N ILE A 173 2.28 17.62 7.15
CA ILE A 173 2.30 18.64 6.10
C ILE A 173 2.25 18.00 4.72
N ALA A 174 3.05 16.94 4.48
CA ALA A 174 3.04 16.23 3.19
C ALA A 174 1.65 15.67 2.85
N LEU A 175 0.93 15.13 3.83
CA LEU A 175 -0.45 14.70 3.66
C LEU A 175 -1.37 15.87 3.29
N MET A 176 -1.32 16.94 4.06
CA MET A 176 -2.23 18.09 3.91
C MET A 176 -1.94 18.93 2.67
N ASP A 177 -0.68 19.10 2.28
CA ASP A 177 -0.31 19.79 1.04
C ASP A 177 -0.75 19.00 -0.20
N ASN A 178 -0.92 17.68 -0.06
CA ASN A 178 -1.43 16.79 -1.11
C ASN A 178 -2.86 16.31 -0.83
N TYR A 179 -3.66 17.13 -0.14
CA TYR A 179 -5.00 16.74 0.29
C TYR A 179 -5.93 16.33 -0.86
N ASP A 180 -5.86 16.99 -2.02
CA ASP A 180 -6.67 16.61 -3.19
C ASP A 180 -6.30 15.19 -3.68
N THR A 181 -5.00 14.87 -3.73
CA THR A 181 -4.52 13.53 -4.08
C THR A 181 -4.96 12.51 -3.03
N PHE A 182 -4.89 12.87 -1.76
CA PHE A 182 -5.39 12.03 -0.68
C PHE A 182 -6.89 11.72 -0.85
N GLN A 183 -7.72 12.72 -1.13
CA GLN A 183 -9.15 12.49 -1.37
C GLN A 183 -9.41 11.59 -2.59
N MET A 184 -8.64 11.76 -3.68
CA MET A 184 -8.71 10.87 -4.83
C MET A 184 -8.35 9.43 -4.44
N ASN A 185 -7.32 9.24 -3.61
CA ASN A 185 -6.93 7.93 -3.12
C ASN A 185 -8.01 7.31 -2.20
N VAL A 186 -8.67 8.11 -1.36
CA VAL A 186 -9.82 7.64 -0.54
C VAL A 186 -10.93 7.14 -1.45
N GLN A 187 -11.25 7.87 -2.52
CA GLN A 187 -12.24 7.43 -3.49
C GLN A 187 -11.82 6.12 -4.17
N LEU A 188 -10.55 6.01 -4.59
CA LEU A 188 -10.01 4.78 -5.19
C LEU A 188 -10.06 3.59 -4.24
N ALA A 189 -9.77 3.80 -2.95
CA ALA A 189 -9.86 2.74 -1.94
C ALA A 189 -11.32 2.30 -1.70
N THR A 190 -12.25 3.26 -1.69
CA THR A 190 -13.68 2.99 -1.52
C THR A 190 -14.27 2.24 -2.73
N ASP A 191 -13.88 2.64 -3.95
CA ASP A 191 -14.37 2.06 -5.21
C ASP A 191 -13.41 0.99 -5.75
N SER A 192 -12.89 0.15 -4.86
CA SER A 192 -11.83 -0.82 -5.20
C SER A 192 -12.34 -2.23 -5.54
N GLU A 193 -13.62 -2.50 -5.41
CA GLU A 193 -14.21 -3.84 -5.59
C GLU A 193 -13.74 -4.52 -6.88
N GLY A 194 -13.27 -5.77 -6.76
CA GLY A 194 -12.78 -6.59 -7.87
C GLY A 194 -11.34 -6.27 -8.33
N SER A 195 -10.68 -5.28 -7.74
CA SER A 195 -9.34 -4.88 -8.19
C SER A 195 -8.27 -5.96 -7.97
N LEU A 196 -8.40 -6.78 -6.94
CA LEU A 196 -7.52 -7.93 -6.71
C LEU A 196 -7.65 -8.95 -7.84
N GLN A 197 -8.90 -9.26 -8.24
CA GLN A 197 -9.17 -10.20 -9.32
C GLN A 197 -8.68 -9.63 -10.66
N GLU A 198 -8.94 -8.37 -10.95
CA GLU A 198 -8.47 -7.70 -12.18
C GLU A 198 -6.94 -7.79 -12.30
N GLN A 199 -6.19 -7.49 -11.23
CA GLN A 199 -4.73 -7.59 -11.24
C GLN A 199 -4.25 -9.04 -11.35
N ALA A 200 -4.94 -9.98 -10.73
CA ALA A 200 -4.63 -11.40 -10.87
C ALA A 200 -4.83 -11.88 -12.31
N ASP A 201 -5.90 -11.45 -12.99
CA ASP A 201 -6.20 -11.79 -14.39
C ASP A 201 -5.16 -11.20 -15.34
N ILE A 202 -4.80 -9.92 -15.16
CA ILE A 202 -3.72 -9.26 -15.92
C ILE A 202 -2.40 -10.03 -15.76
N TYR A 203 -2.08 -10.45 -14.54
CA TYR A 203 -0.89 -11.25 -14.27
C TYR A 203 -0.95 -12.62 -14.95
N ALA A 204 -2.09 -13.32 -14.86
CA ALA A 204 -2.31 -14.62 -15.48
C ALA A 204 -2.23 -14.54 -17.02
N GLU A 205 -2.85 -13.53 -17.63
CA GLU A 205 -2.76 -13.29 -19.07
C GLU A 205 -1.32 -13.01 -19.53
N SER A 206 -0.60 -12.21 -18.80
CA SER A 206 0.81 -11.90 -19.05
C SER A 206 1.68 -13.16 -18.99
N TRP A 207 1.46 -14.02 -18.02
CA TRP A 207 2.12 -15.31 -17.84
C TRP A 207 1.75 -16.32 -18.93
N GLU A 208 0.46 -16.47 -19.22
CA GLU A 208 -0.04 -17.35 -20.27
C GLU A 208 0.50 -16.92 -21.65
N ALA A 209 0.51 -15.61 -21.93
CA ALA A 209 1.08 -15.06 -23.14
C ALA A 209 2.60 -15.31 -23.25
N ALA A 210 3.33 -15.19 -22.13
CA ALA A 210 4.76 -15.51 -22.10
C ALA A 210 4.99 -17.02 -22.33
N THR A 211 4.23 -17.87 -21.70
CA THR A 211 4.31 -19.33 -21.85
C THR A 211 3.97 -19.78 -23.27
N LYS A 212 2.93 -19.20 -23.87
CA LYS A 212 2.56 -19.46 -25.28
C LYS A 212 3.65 -19.04 -26.27
N ARG A 213 4.32 -17.89 -26.03
CA ARG A 213 5.45 -17.45 -26.86
C ARG A 213 6.63 -18.40 -26.75
N VAL A 214 6.96 -18.88 -25.57
CA VAL A 214 8.02 -19.88 -25.35
C VAL A 214 7.67 -21.20 -26.02
N GLN A 215 6.42 -21.66 -25.94
CA GLN A 215 5.95 -22.87 -26.62
C GLN A 215 6.03 -22.72 -28.15
N ALA A 216 5.53 -21.61 -28.72
CA ALA A 216 5.59 -21.35 -30.15
C ALA A 216 7.04 -21.26 -30.67
N ALA A 217 7.93 -20.61 -29.91
CA ALA A 217 9.34 -20.56 -30.24
C ALA A 217 9.99 -21.96 -30.19
N ALA A 218 9.61 -22.79 -29.22
CA ALA A 218 10.09 -24.16 -29.11
C ALA A 218 9.57 -25.06 -30.25
N GLU A 219 8.30 -24.86 -30.68
CA GLU A 219 7.72 -25.58 -31.83
C GLU A 219 8.38 -25.16 -33.17
N GLU A 220 8.59 -23.84 -33.37
CA GLU A 220 9.30 -23.33 -34.56
C GLU A 220 10.76 -23.82 -34.61
N LEU A 221 11.37 -23.94 -33.47
CA LEU A 221 12.73 -24.48 -33.33
C LEU A 221 12.76 -25.99 -33.62
N TYR A 222 11.74 -26.73 -33.15
CA TYR A 222 11.62 -28.17 -33.42
C TYR A 222 11.53 -28.50 -34.89
N ASP A 223 10.78 -27.69 -35.69
CA ASP A 223 10.63 -27.84 -37.13
C ASP A 223 11.93 -27.52 -37.91
N LYS A 224 12.85 -26.75 -37.32
CA LYS A 224 14.14 -26.35 -37.93
C LYS A 224 15.31 -27.28 -37.50
N LEU A 225 15.08 -28.18 -36.55
CA LEU A 225 16.10 -28.99 -35.91
C LEU A 225 16.42 -30.29 -36.69
N ILE A 226 17.33 -30.20 -37.67
CA ILE A 226 18.01 -31.38 -38.24
C ILE A 226 19.57 -31.24 -38.25
N ASN A 227 20.16 -30.31 -37.48
CA ASN A 227 21.62 -30.10 -37.46
C ASN A 227 22.20 -29.91 -36.05
N ASP A 228 23.31 -30.63 -35.74
CA ASP A 228 23.97 -30.66 -34.43
C ASP A 228 24.48 -29.30 -33.92
N GLU A 229 24.92 -28.41 -34.82
CA GLU A 229 25.34 -27.03 -34.48
C GLU A 229 24.19 -26.19 -33.88
N PHE A 230 22.99 -26.42 -34.38
CA PHE A 230 21.80 -25.72 -33.96
C PHE A 230 21.37 -26.11 -32.53
N PHE A 231 21.67 -27.33 -32.07
CA PHE A 231 21.35 -27.80 -30.72
C PHE A 231 22.16 -27.01 -29.65
N ILE A 232 23.38 -26.62 -29.95
CA ILE A 232 24.24 -25.82 -29.08
C ILE A 232 23.73 -24.38 -29.00
N ASP A 233 23.30 -23.79 -30.14
CA ASP A 233 22.73 -22.45 -30.17
C ASP A 233 21.38 -22.40 -29.45
N LEU A 234 20.56 -23.44 -29.53
CA LEU A 234 19.32 -23.59 -28.78
C LEU A 234 19.57 -23.62 -27.26
N LEU A 235 20.54 -24.41 -26.80
CA LEU A 235 20.90 -24.46 -25.38
C LEU A 235 21.38 -23.09 -24.86
N ASN A 236 22.16 -22.38 -25.67
CA ASN A 236 22.62 -21.02 -25.35
C ASN A 236 21.47 -19.99 -25.30
N ILE A 237 20.45 -20.13 -26.16
CA ILE A 237 19.24 -19.28 -26.13
C ILE A 237 18.39 -19.61 -24.92
N ILE A 238 18.19 -20.89 -24.61
CA ILE A 238 17.45 -21.35 -23.42
C ILE A 238 18.17 -20.89 -22.14
N GLU A 239 19.50 -20.99 -22.09
CA GLU A 239 20.29 -20.49 -20.97
C GLU A 239 20.14 -18.97 -20.79
N LYS A 240 20.16 -18.19 -21.87
CA LYS A 240 19.93 -16.74 -21.83
C LYS A 240 18.50 -16.40 -21.41
N LEU A 241 17.51 -17.16 -21.86
CA LEU A 241 16.11 -17.02 -21.44
C LEU A 241 15.93 -17.38 -19.97
N ILE A 242 16.55 -18.48 -19.50
CA ILE A 242 16.52 -18.90 -18.09
C ILE A 242 17.21 -17.84 -17.21
N ASN A 243 18.36 -17.33 -17.61
CA ASN A 243 19.08 -16.29 -16.88
C ASN A 243 18.34 -14.92 -16.90
N GLY A 244 17.71 -14.55 -18.02
CA GLY A 244 16.85 -13.39 -18.11
C GLY A 244 15.58 -13.54 -17.28
N PHE A 245 15.04 -14.74 -17.22
CA PHE A 245 13.86 -15.09 -16.43
C PHE A 245 14.17 -15.27 -14.94
N SER A 246 15.35 -15.80 -14.58
CA SER A 246 15.84 -15.87 -13.20
C SER A 246 15.96 -14.49 -12.59
N ASN A 247 16.50 -13.51 -13.34
CA ASN A 247 16.53 -12.12 -12.90
C ASN A 247 15.13 -11.50 -12.74
N LEU A 248 14.16 -11.91 -13.56
CA LEU A 248 12.76 -11.47 -13.43
C LEU A 248 12.08 -12.16 -12.23
N VAL A 249 12.35 -13.45 -12.02
CA VAL A 249 11.84 -14.26 -10.92
C VAL A 249 12.44 -13.84 -9.59
N ASP A 250 13.72 -13.51 -9.55
CA ASP A 250 14.37 -12.95 -8.34
C ASP A 250 13.81 -11.56 -7.99
N THR A 251 13.43 -10.78 -9.01
CA THR A 251 12.76 -9.49 -8.83
C THR A 251 11.29 -9.68 -8.37
N MET A 252 10.68 -10.82 -8.65
CA MET A 252 9.26 -11.14 -8.37
C MET A 252 9.06 -12.16 -7.23
N GLY A 253 10.12 -12.51 -6.48
CA GLY A 253 9.99 -13.32 -5.25
C GLY A 253 9.83 -14.84 -5.45
N GLY A 254 10.23 -15.37 -6.60
CA GLY A 254 10.40 -16.80 -6.83
C GLY A 254 9.11 -17.59 -7.09
N VAL A 255 8.96 -18.20 -8.29
CA VAL A 255 7.82 -19.06 -8.60
C VAL A 255 8.24 -20.52 -8.76
N PRO A 256 7.84 -21.43 -7.85
CA PRO A 256 8.18 -22.88 -7.95
C PRO A 256 7.63 -23.59 -9.20
N GLY A 257 6.61 -23.00 -9.88
CA GLY A 257 5.97 -23.58 -11.05
C GLY A 257 6.76 -23.52 -12.35
N LEU A 258 7.75 -22.65 -12.45
CA LEU A 258 8.57 -22.46 -13.66
C LEU A 258 9.44 -23.68 -13.98
N LEU A 259 10.05 -24.26 -12.96
CA LEU A 259 10.91 -25.44 -13.11
C LEU A 259 10.13 -26.68 -13.54
N THR A 260 8.84 -26.79 -13.14
CA THR A 260 7.98 -27.88 -13.55
C THR A 260 7.56 -27.78 -15.01
N THR A 261 7.31 -26.57 -15.53
CA THR A 261 6.87 -26.36 -16.91
C THR A 261 8.05 -26.57 -17.89
N ILE A 262 9.23 -26.07 -17.59
CA ILE A 262 10.45 -26.29 -18.38
C ILE A 262 10.86 -27.75 -18.33
N GLY A 263 10.78 -28.40 -17.17
CA GLY A 263 11.03 -29.84 -17.02
C GLY A 263 10.07 -30.70 -17.86
N PHE A 264 8.79 -30.28 -17.97
CA PHE A 264 7.78 -30.99 -18.76
C PHE A 264 8.02 -30.85 -20.27
N VAL A 265 8.45 -29.69 -20.74
CA VAL A 265 8.80 -29.46 -22.15
C VAL A 265 10.04 -30.28 -22.52
N LEU A 266 11.08 -30.27 -21.68
CA LEU A 266 12.31 -31.03 -21.92
C LEU A 266 12.09 -32.53 -21.89
N THR A 267 11.21 -33.05 -21.00
CA THR A 267 10.90 -34.49 -20.97
C THR A 267 10.08 -34.94 -22.19
N LYS A 268 9.21 -34.08 -22.74
CA LYS A 268 8.49 -34.40 -24.01
C LYS A 268 9.41 -34.41 -25.23
N VAL A 269 10.44 -33.58 -25.22
CA VAL A 269 11.43 -33.53 -26.30
C VAL A 269 12.38 -34.75 -26.24
N TYR A 270 12.66 -35.27 -25.04
CA TYR A 270 13.61 -36.38 -24.84
C TYR A 270 12.99 -37.79 -25.02
N HIS A 271 11.66 -37.90 -25.05
CA HIS A 271 10.94 -39.18 -25.16
C HIS A 271 10.32 -39.44 -26.54
N LYS A 272 10.76 -38.74 -27.57
CA LYS A 272 10.51 -39.07 -28.99
C LYS A 272 11.84 -39.29 -29.71
#